data_572adc27772d94c0415983b0d8f8cfba
#
_entry.id   572adc27772d94c0415983b0d8f8cfba
#
_cell.length_a   1.000
_cell.length_b   1.000
_cell.length_c   1.000
_cell.angle_alpha   90.00
_cell.angle_beta   90.00
_cell.angle_gamma   90.00
#
_symmetry.space_group_name_H-M   'P 1'
#
loop_
_entity.id
_entity.type
_entity.pdbx_description
1 polymer ?
#
loop_
_entity_poly.entity_id
_entity_poly.type
_entity_poly.pdbx_seq_one_letter_code
_entity_poly.pdbx_strand_id
1 'polypeptide(L)'
;MANKLGIFPASGGLGGSTLRHLLEQVPATEVVLVARSPEKLSKEKATGATIRKADYDHKDTLDQAFVGISTLNLISYASIQNEYRFEVHKAAIDAARKSGVKHIFYSSLAFAGDGGLETKAQVMLAHLATEKYLAQLHDQDPQFTYTVVRQGLYTESFPLYTAFFDLKAPCTKICIPHDGSGAGLAWAKQDELGEATARLIAQHASNPAGFPYLNKTVLLSGPRALSLNDTAAVFSRVLNKPVKIRQVSVDEYVKQPQVQSGLTYGGGSWAPLWATAFDGIRDGECAVVTPTLGRLLGREPETFETTIRSMLSS
;
A
#
# COMPACT_ATOMS: atom_id res chain seq x y z
N MET A 1 -11.13 -15.97 25.07
CA MET A 1 -11.13 -14.52 24.71
C MET A 1 -11.56 -14.42 23.26
N ALA A 2 -12.43 -13.47 22.91
CA ALA A 2 -12.87 -13.32 21.52
C ALA A 2 -11.65 -12.97 20.63
N ASN A 3 -11.51 -13.67 19.51
CA ASN A 3 -10.46 -13.43 18.53
C ASN A 3 -10.77 -12.14 17.76
N LYS A 4 -10.24 -10.99 18.23
CA LYS A 4 -10.48 -9.71 17.58
C LYS A 4 -9.55 -9.49 16.39
N LEU A 5 -10.08 -8.80 15.38
CA LEU A 5 -9.37 -8.37 14.20
C LEU A 5 -8.88 -6.93 14.38
N GLY A 6 -7.61 -6.68 14.17
CA GLY A 6 -7.01 -5.35 14.30
C GLY A 6 -6.68 -4.73 12.95
N ILE A 7 -6.79 -3.40 12.83
CA ILE A 7 -6.26 -2.63 11.70
C ILE A 7 -5.37 -1.52 12.25
N PHE A 8 -4.12 -1.42 11.78
CA PHE A 8 -3.18 -0.35 12.13
C PHE A 8 -2.31 0.07 10.94
N PRO A 9 -2.29 1.36 10.60
CA PRO A 9 -3.21 2.44 10.98
C PRO A 9 -4.59 2.27 10.33
N ALA A 10 -5.66 2.45 11.11
CA ALA A 10 -7.04 2.26 10.64
C ALA A 10 -7.61 3.47 9.88
N SER A 11 -7.04 4.65 10.07
CA SER A 11 -7.43 5.88 9.35
C SER A 11 -6.51 6.14 8.16
N GLY A 12 -7.05 6.74 7.10
CA GLY A 12 -6.31 7.05 5.87
C GLY A 12 -6.71 6.15 4.69
N GLY A 13 -6.04 6.31 3.55
CA GLY A 13 -6.46 5.71 2.28
C GLY A 13 -6.74 4.21 2.34
N LEU A 14 -5.68 3.38 2.33
CA LEU A 14 -5.84 1.91 2.35
C LEU A 14 -6.48 1.42 3.66
N GLY A 15 -6.08 1.96 4.82
CA GLY A 15 -6.63 1.56 6.12
C GLY A 15 -8.13 1.84 6.24
N GLY A 16 -8.57 3.03 5.83
CA GLY A 16 -9.98 3.40 5.83
C GLY A 16 -10.80 2.59 4.82
N SER A 17 -10.23 2.29 3.65
CA SER A 17 -10.89 1.42 2.67
C SER A 17 -11.03 -0.01 3.22
N THR A 18 -9.93 -0.61 3.70
CA THR A 18 -9.98 -1.96 4.32
C THR A 18 -11.00 -2.02 5.46
N LEU A 19 -11.02 -1.00 6.31
CA LEU A 19 -11.96 -0.90 7.42
C LEU A 19 -13.42 -0.92 6.94
N ARG A 20 -13.76 -0.06 5.97
CA ARG A 20 -15.13 0.04 5.44
C ARG A 20 -15.63 -1.32 4.94
N HIS A 21 -14.84 -1.97 4.09
CA HIS A 21 -15.19 -3.27 3.52
C HIS A 21 -15.14 -4.42 4.54
N LEU A 22 -14.30 -4.33 5.58
CA LEU A 22 -14.26 -5.35 6.64
C LEU A 22 -15.53 -5.30 7.51
N LEU A 23 -16.04 -4.10 7.82
CA LEU A 23 -17.28 -3.94 8.59
C LEU A 23 -18.54 -4.45 7.86
N GLU A 24 -18.48 -4.64 6.54
CA GLU A 24 -19.54 -5.30 5.77
C GLU A 24 -19.51 -6.84 5.92
N GLN A 25 -18.42 -7.41 6.43
CA GLN A 25 -18.18 -8.85 6.47
C GLN A 25 -18.13 -9.42 7.90
N VAL A 26 -17.80 -8.59 8.87
CA VAL A 26 -17.67 -9.01 10.29
C VAL A 26 -18.35 -8.01 11.22
N PRO A 27 -18.86 -8.46 12.38
CA PRO A 27 -19.43 -7.58 13.39
C PRO A 27 -18.42 -6.53 13.86
N ALA A 28 -18.83 -5.28 13.94
CA ALA A 28 -17.96 -4.19 14.40
C ALA A 28 -17.37 -4.44 15.81
N THR A 29 -18.11 -5.15 16.67
CA THR A 29 -17.67 -5.54 18.03
C THR A 29 -16.45 -6.46 18.03
N GLU A 30 -16.16 -7.13 16.92
CA GLU A 30 -14.97 -7.98 16.74
C GLU A 30 -13.76 -7.20 16.21
N VAL A 31 -13.92 -5.90 15.88
CA VAL A 31 -12.89 -5.10 15.26
C VAL A 31 -12.26 -4.11 16.25
N VAL A 32 -10.93 -4.04 16.22
CA VAL A 32 -10.11 -3.06 16.96
C VAL A 32 -9.40 -2.16 15.96
N LEU A 33 -9.70 -0.89 16.02
CA LEU A 33 -9.16 0.15 15.15
C LEU A 33 -8.07 0.90 15.90
N VAL A 34 -6.85 0.82 15.41
CA VAL A 34 -5.70 1.50 16.00
C VAL A 34 -5.30 2.65 15.08
N ALA A 35 -5.29 3.87 15.60
CA ALA A 35 -5.00 5.06 14.80
C ALA A 35 -4.24 6.11 15.62
N ARG A 36 -3.44 6.92 14.92
CA ARG A 36 -2.78 8.11 15.51
C ARG A 36 -3.80 9.15 16.00
N SER A 37 -4.87 9.30 15.24
CA SER A 37 -5.94 10.28 15.48
C SER A 37 -7.29 9.55 15.65
N PRO A 38 -7.59 9.00 16.85
CA PRO A 38 -8.83 8.24 17.11
C PRO A 38 -10.12 9.03 16.88
N GLU A 39 -10.08 10.35 17.01
CA GLU A 39 -11.22 11.25 16.78
C GLU A 39 -11.76 11.19 15.34
N LYS A 40 -10.93 10.82 14.39
CA LYS A 40 -11.32 10.62 12.98
C LYS A 40 -12.17 9.37 12.76
N LEU A 41 -12.27 8.49 13.76
CA LEU A 41 -12.99 7.21 13.72
C LEU A 41 -14.25 7.25 14.61
N SER A 42 -14.82 8.44 14.85
CA SER A 42 -16.00 8.62 15.71
C SER A 42 -17.24 7.89 15.18
N LYS A 43 -17.39 7.80 13.86
CA LYS A 43 -18.51 7.05 13.21
C LYS A 43 -18.39 5.57 13.50
N GLU A 44 -17.20 5.00 13.34
CA GLU A 44 -16.91 3.60 13.57
C GLU A 44 -17.03 3.22 15.06
N LYS A 45 -16.71 4.15 15.95
CA LYS A 45 -16.95 3.98 17.38
C LYS A 45 -18.45 3.79 17.68
N ALA A 46 -19.30 4.52 17.01
CA ALA A 46 -20.76 4.41 17.18
C ALA A 46 -21.32 3.04 16.70
N THR A 47 -20.60 2.30 15.85
CA THR A 47 -20.97 0.94 15.42
C THR A 47 -20.60 -0.15 16.43
N GLY A 48 -19.87 0.19 17.50
CA GLY A 48 -19.41 -0.77 18.53
C GLY A 48 -17.96 -1.25 18.33
N ALA A 49 -17.23 -0.74 17.33
CA ALA A 49 -15.81 -1.03 17.16
C ALA A 49 -14.98 -0.47 18.32
N THR A 50 -13.98 -1.22 18.76
CA THR A 50 -13.03 -0.73 19.77
C THR A 50 -12.00 0.16 19.08
N ILE A 51 -11.80 1.39 19.60
CA ILE A 51 -10.81 2.32 19.05
C ILE A 51 -9.70 2.54 20.05
N ARG A 52 -8.45 2.51 19.58
CA ARG A 52 -7.24 2.75 20.39
C ARG A 52 -6.32 3.76 19.71
N LYS A 53 -5.56 4.47 20.52
CA LYS A 53 -4.51 5.38 20.03
C LYS A 53 -3.18 4.64 19.97
N ALA A 54 -2.51 4.71 18.81
CA ALA A 54 -1.09 4.42 18.67
C ALA A 54 -0.52 5.15 17.46
N ASP A 55 0.78 5.40 17.52
CA ASP A 55 1.52 6.08 16.48
C ASP A 55 2.87 5.37 16.27
N TYR A 56 3.27 5.16 15.02
CA TYR A 56 4.58 4.60 14.66
C TYR A 56 5.73 5.46 15.17
N ASP A 57 5.55 6.78 15.20
CA ASP A 57 6.56 7.73 15.65
C ASP A 57 6.68 7.80 17.19
N HIS A 58 5.74 7.18 17.91
CA HIS A 58 5.68 7.13 19.38
C HIS A 58 5.56 5.67 19.84
N LYS A 59 6.71 4.97 19.88
CA LYS A 59 6.79 3.52 20.14
C LYS A 59 6.16 3.10 21.47
N ASP A 60 6.18 3.94 22.49
CA ASP A 60 5.54 3.76 23.79
C ASP A 60 4.01 3.57 23.65
N THR A 61 3.39 4.15 22.65
CA THR A 61 1.95 4.02 22.40
C THR A 61 1.56 2.63 21.86
N LEU A 62 2.51 1.84 21.37
CA LEU A 62 2.27 0.51 20.81
C LEU A 62 2.03 -0.57 21.89
N ASP A 63 2.52 -0.39 23.10
CA ASP A 63 2.57 -1.43 24.15
C ASP A 63 1.20 -2.03 24.51
N GLN A 64 0.13 -1.21 24.47
CA GLN A 64 -1.25 -1.64 24.80
C GLN A 64 -2.17 -1.63 23.57
N ALA A 65 -1.66 -1.21 22.43
CA ALA A 65 -2.47 -0.99 21.23
C ALA A 65 -3.10 -2.29 20.70
N PHE A 66 -2.41 -3.42 20.86
CA PHE A 66 -2.78 -4.70 20.23
C PHE A 66 -3.35 -5.74 21.17
N VAL A 67 -3.55 -5.42 22.46
CA VAL A 67 -4.09 -6.37 23.45
C VAL A 67 -5.44 -6.93 23.00
N GLY A 68 -5.59 -8.26 23.01
CA GLY A 68 -6.82 -8.98 22.64
C GLY A 68 -7.07 -9.07 21.12
N ILE A 69 -6.14 -8.60 20.28
CA ILE A 69 -6.14 -8.82 18.84
C ILE A 69 -5.45 -10.16 18.57
N SER A 70 -6.08 -11.03 17.78
CA SER A 70 -5.49 -12.29 17.32
C SER A 70 -4.92 -12.18 15.91
N THR A 71 -5.58 -11.40 15.06
CA THR A 71 -5.18 -11.14 13.67
C THR A 71 -5.07 -9.64 13.44
N LEU A 72 -3.91 -9.16 13.01
CA LEU A 72 -3.63 -7.73 12.78
C LEU A 72 -3.36 -7.47 11.31
N ASN A 73 -4.09 -6.53 10.71
CA ASN A 73 -3.69 -5.91 9.45
C ASN A 73 -2.77 -4.73 9.75
N LEU A 74 -1.48 -4.91 9.46
CA LEU A 74 -0.43 -3.92 9.65
C LEU A 74 -0.13 -3.24 8.32
N ILE A 75 -0.49 -1.97 8.19
CA ILE A 75 -0.24 -1.17 7.00
C ILE A 75 1.08 -0.45 7.15
N SER A 76 1.91 -0.49 6.12
CA SER A 76 3.24 0.13 6.13
C SER A 76 3.18 1.62 6.47
N TYR A 77 4.16 2.07 7.25
CA TYR A 77 4.37 3.49 7.53
C TYR A 77 4.66 4.29 6.26
N ALA A 78 3.99 5.41 6.10
CA ALA A 78 4.07 6.24 4.90
C ALA A 78 5.32 7.13 4.91
N SER A 79 6.47 6.55 4.57
CA SER A 79 7.75 7.25 4.41
C SER A 79 8.60 6.57 3.34
N ILE A 80 9.63 7.26 2.84
CA ILE A 80 10.65 6.71 1.93
C ILE A 80 11.96 6.42 2.69
N GLN A 81 12.06 6.80 3.95
CA GLN A 81 13.23 6.56 4.82
C GLN A 81 13.32 5.08 5.20
N ASN A 82 14.03 4.28 4.44
CA ASN A 82 13.99 2.81 4.54
C ASN A 82 14.35 2.27 5.93
N GLU A 83 15.44 2.74 6.52
CA GLU A 83 15.90 2.27 7.83
C GLU A 83 14.85 2.59 8.91
N TYR A 84 14.40 3.84 8.97
CA TYR A 84 13.39 4.27 9.93
C TYR A 84 12.06 3.53 9.73
N ARG A 85 11.62 3.35 8.48
CA ARG A 85 10.40 2.56 8.18
C ARG A 85 10.50 1.14 8.72
N PHE A 86 11.62 0.47 8.44
CA PHE A 86 11.82 -0.89 8.95
C PHE A 86 11.83 -0.93 10.48
N GLU A 87 12.51 0.01 11.14
CA GLU A 87 12.53 0.09 12.61
C GLU A 87 11.14 0.25 13.23
N VAL A 88 10.29 1.13 12.68
CA VAL A 88 8.95 1.33 13.21
C VAL A 88 8.02 0.16 12.88
N HIS A 89 8.18 -0.48 11.72
CA HIS A 89 7.46 -1.73 11.40
C HIS A 89 7.85 -2.83 12.38
N LYS A 90 9.15 -3.02 12.61
CA LYS A 90 9.67 -4.01 13.56
C LYS A 90 9.11 -3.76 14.96
N ALA A 91 9.15 -2.53 15.45
CA ALA A 91 8.60 -2.19 16.76
C ALA A 91 7.10 -2.53 16.88
N ALA A 92 6.30 -2.22 15.84
CA ALA A 92 4.88 -2.56 15.83
C ALA A 92 4.62 -4.07 15.79
N ILE A 93 5.39 -4.82 14.99
CA ILE A 93 5.30 -6.29 14.92
C ILE A 93 5.67 -6.91 16.26
N ASP A 94 6.74 -6.46 16.92
CA ASP A 94 7.19 -6.98 18.21
C ASP A 94 6.15 -6.69 19.31
N ALA A 95 5.59 -5.47 19.34
CA ALA A 95 4.51 -5.09 20.26
C ALA A 95 3.23 -5.93 20.03
N ALA A 96 2.88 -6.17 18.77
CA ALA A 96 1.74 -7.01 18.42
C ALA A 96 1.94 -8.47 18.91
N ARG A 97 3.10 -9.07 18.65
CA ARG A 97 3.42 -10.41 19.14
C ARG A 97 3.42 -10.50 20.66
N LYS A 98 4.04 -9.54 21.34
CA LYS A 98 4.03 -9.44 22.82
C LYS A 98 2.60 -9.34 23.38
N SER A 99 1.69 -8.72 22.64
CA SER A 99 0.26 -8.61 23.00
C SER A 99 -0.57 -9.86 22.68
N GLY A 100 0.03 -10.90 22.06
CA GLY A 100 -0.61 -12.15 21.73
C GLY A 100 -1.21 -12.25 20.33
N VAL A 101 -0.89 -11.34 19.43
CA VAL A 101 -1.25 -11.45 18.00
C VAL A 101 -0.60 -12.70 17.40
N LYS A 102 -1.40 -13.52 16.72
CA LYS A 102 -0.98 -14.81 16.14
C LYS A 102 -0.79 -14.73 14.63
N HIS A 103 -1.47 -13.81 13.96
CA HIS A 103 -1.36 -13.63 12.52
C HIS A 103 -1.25 -12.15 12.15
N ILE A 104 -0.31 -11.82 11.26
CA ILE A 104 -0.16 -10.47 10.71
C ILE A 104 -0.36 -10.51 9.19
N PHE A 105 -1.35 -9.75 8.71
CA PHE A 105 -1.41 -9.29 7.33
C PHE A 105 -0.54 -8.04 7.23
N TYR A 106 0.49 -8.07 6.39
CA TYR A 106 1.36 -6.92 6.18
C TYR A 106 1.12 -6.31 4.80
N SER A 107 0.65 -5.06 4.76
CA SER A 107 0.47 -4.34 3.50
C SER A 107 1.82 -3.85 2.98
N SER A 108 2.39 -4.63 2.08
CA SER A 108 3.62 -4.36 1.34
C SER A 108 3.31 -3.62 0.02
N LEU A 109 4.25 -3.54 -0.89
CA LEU A 109 4.19 -2.80 -2.14
C LEU A 109 4.53 -3.71 -3.33
N ALA A 110 3.93 -3.48 -4.49
CA ALA A 110 4.07 -4.32 -5.69
C ALA A 110 5.37 -4.10 -6.50
N PHE A 111 6.40 -3.43 -5.96
CA PHE A 111 7.74 -3.51 -6.52
C PHE A 111 8.37 -4.87 -6.19
N ALA A 112 9.42 -5.27 -6.92
CA ALA A 112 10.03 -6.61 -6.87
C ALA A 112 9.10 -7.73 -7.40
N GLY A 113 8.07 -7.42 -8.16
CA GLY A 113 7.18 -8.38 -8.83
C GLY A 113 6.40 -9.30 -7.89
N ASP A 114 6.09 -10.51 -8.36
CA ASP A 114 5.35 -11.51 -7.58
C ASP A 114 6.34 -12.45 -6.82
N GLY A 115 6.63 -12.08 -5.58
CA GLY A 115 7.52 -12.87 -4.71
C GLY A 115 9.03 -12.65 -4.93
N GLY A 116 9.46 -11.70 -5.76
CA GLY A 116 10.86 -11.33 -5.89
C GLY A 116 11.46 -10.79 -4.57
N LEU A 117 12.77 -11.02 -4.37
CA LEU A 117 13.49 -10.61 -3.15
C LEU A 117 14.45 -9.45 -3.38
N GLU A 118 14.57 -8.99 -4.62
CA GLU A 118 15.46 -7.91 -5.03
C GLU A 118 14.66 -6.82 -5.76
N THR A 119 15.16 -5.60 -5.69
CA THR A 119 14.53 -4.44 -6.32
C THR A 119 15.57 -3.36 -6.61
N LYS A 120 15.37 -2.60 -7.68
CA LYS A 120 16.08 -1.34 -7.92
C LYS A 120 15.39 -0.15 -7.26
N ALA A 121 14.10 -0.26 -6.98
CA ALA A 121 13.33 0.79 -6.34
C ALA A 121 13.62 0.84 -4.84
N GLN A 122 14.42 1.80 -4.39
CA GLN A 122 14.78 1.92 -2.97
C GLN A 122 13.56 2.02 -2.04
N VAL A 123 12.44 2.57 -2.51
CA VAL A 123 11.19 2.62 -1.72
C VAL A 123 10.69 1.24 -1.29
N MET A 124 11.07 0.18 -2.00
CA MET A 124 10.70 -1.21 -1.67
C MET A 124 11.60 -1.84 -0.59
N LEU A 125 12.79 -1.33 -0.32
CA LEU A 125 13.77 -1.97 0.58
C LEU A 125 13.22 -2.20 2.00
N ALA A 126 12.52 -1.22 2.56
CA ALA A 126 11.90 -1.38 3.88
C ALA A 126 10.80 -2.45 3.88
N HIS A 127 10.10 -2.61 2.76
CA HIS A 127 9.10 -3.66 2.62
C HIS A 127 9.77 -5.05 2.59
N LEU A 128 10.79 -5.24 1.77
CA LEU A 128 11.54 -6.51 1.72
C LEU A 128 12.17 -6.86 3.07
N ALA A 129 12.73 -5.88 3.78
CA ALA A 129 13.25 -6.09 5.14
C ALA A 129 12.15 -6.55 6.11
N THR A 130 10.94 -5.96 6.03
CA THR A 130 9.79 -6.32 6.87
C THR A 130 9.25 -7.71 6.51
N GLU A 131 9.14 -8.03 5.22
CA GLU A 131 8.74 -9.35 4.72
C GLU A 131 9.70 -10.44 5.24
N LYS A 132 11.01 -10.20 5.12
CA LYS A 132 12.04 -11.08 5.66
C LYS A 132 11.94 -11.24 7.18
N TYR A 133 11.67 -10.15 7.90
CA TYR A 133 11.53 -10.19 9.35
C TYR A 133 10.33 -11.05 9.78
N LEU A 134 9.19 -10.93 9.12
CA LEU A 134 8.01 -11.77 9.39
C LEU A 134 8.30 -13.25 9.14
N ALA A 135 9.02 -13.59 8.06
CA ALA A 135 9.44 -14.96 7.79
C ALA A 135 10.38 -15.51 8.88
N GLN A 136 11.37 -14.73 9.30
CA GLN A 136 12.27 -15.12 10.41
C GLN A 136 11.53 -15.35 11.73
N LEU A 137 10.50 -14.57 12.02
CA LEU A 137 9.69 -14.75 13.23
C LEU A 137 8.86 -16.03 13.18
N HIS A 138 8.34 -16.39 11.99
CA HIS A 138 7.66 -17.66 11.78
C HIS A 138 8.61 -18.86 11.93
N ASP A 139 9.83 -18.77 11.38
CA ASP A 139 10.84 -19.82 11.50
C ASP A 139 11.23 -20.08 12.98
N GLN A 140 11.24 -19.03 13.80
CA GLN A 140 11.52 -19.11 15.23
C GLN A 140 10.33 -19.62 16.08
N ASP A 141 9.10 -19.29 15.64
CA ASP A 141 7.86 -19.66 16.31
C ASP A 141 6.80 -20.02 15.25
N PRO A 142 6.65 -21.30 14.88
CA PRO A 142 5.67 -21.73 13.88
C PRO A 142 4.20 -21.48 14.24
N GLN A 143 3.89 -21.12 15.49
CA GLN A 143 2.54 -20.70 15.89
C GLN A 143 2.23 -19.25 15.48
N PHE A 144 3.25 -18.44 15.24
CA PHE A 144 3.11 -17.12 14.63
C PHE A 144 3.08 -17.28 13.11
N THR A 145 2.05 -16.75 12.48
CA THR A 145 1.87 -16.81 11.02
C THR A 145 1.73 -15.41 10.43
N TYR A 146 1.91 -15.29 9.12
CA TYR A 146 1.78 -14.03 8.43
C TYR A 146 1.23 -14.22 7.01
N THR A 147 0.78 -13.11 6.42
CA THR A 147 0.51 -13.00 4.99
C THR A 147 1.01 -11.63 4.52
N VAL A 148 1.94 -11.65 3.58
CA VAL A 148 2.37 -10.43 2.90
C VAL A 148 1.40 -10.12 1.78
N VAL A 149 0.79 -8.94 1.82
CA VAL A 149 -0.08 -8.45 0.74
C VAL A 149 0.68 -7.35 0.00
N ARG A 150 1.28 -7.68 -1.14
CA ARG A 150 1.89 -6.69 -2.03
C ARG A 150 0.78 -5.96 -2.76
N GLN A 151 0.51 -4.76 -2.29
CA GLN A 151 -0.51 -3.88 -2.86
C GLN A 151 -0.04 -3.35 -4.20
N GLY A 152 -0.86 -3.48 -5.23
CA GLY A 152 -0.64 -2.86 -6.53
C GLY A 152 -0.43 -1.35 -6.41
N LEU A 153 0.22 -0.77 -7.41
CA LEU A 153 0.42 0.68 -7.41
C LEU A 153 -0.94 1.37 -7.56
N TYR A 154 -1.26 2.21 -6.56
CA TYR A 154 -2.57 2.87 -6.55
C TYR A 154 -2.72 3.79 -7.75
N THR A 155 -3.82 3.64 -8.49
CA THR A 155 -4.17 4.59 -9.55
C THR A 155 -4.15 6.03 -9.02
N GLU A 156 -4.66 6.24 -7.81
CA GLU A 156 -4.71 7.55 -7.14
C GLU A 156 -3.33 8.11 -6.78
N SER A 157 -2.30 7.27 -6.74
CA SER A 157 -0.92 7.69 -6.49
C SER A 157 -0.13 8.02 -7.77
N PHE A 158 -0.79 8.07 -8.93
CA PHE A 158 -0.12 8.40 -10.19
C PHE A 158 0.76 9.65 -10.13
N PRO A 159 0.45 10.70 -9.35
CA PRO A 159 1.29 11.90 -9.30
C PRO A 159 2.76 11.60 -8.94
N LEU A 160 3.00 10.62 -8.05
CA LEU A 160 4.36 10.20 -7.67
C LEU A 160 5.18 9.68 -8.86
N TYR A 161 4.52 9.06 -9.84
CA TYR A 161 5.14 8.42 -11.02
C TYR A 161 5.15 9.34 -12.26
N THR A 162 4.54 10.50 -12.15
CA THR A 162 4.35 11.45 -13.25
C THR A 162 4.82 12.85 -12.88
N ALA A 163 5.86 12.96 -12.04
CA ALA A 163 6.40 14.22 -11.55
C ALA A 163 5.31 15.16 -11.01
N PHE A 164 4.38 14.62 -10.20
CA PHE A 164 3.25 15.36 -9.63
C PHE A 164 2.36 16.07 -10.65
N PHE A 165 2.14 15.38 -11.79
CA PHE A 165 1.20 15.86 -12.79
C PHE A 165 -0.19 16.10 -12.16
N ASP A 166 -0.74 17.30 -12.40
CA ASP A 166 -2.03 17.72 -11.86
C ASP A 166 -3.11 17.64 -12.95
N LEU A 167 -4.14 16.81 -12.70
CA LEU A 167 -5.28 16.68 -13.61
C LEU A 167 -6.12 17.97 -13.71
N LYS A 168 -6.14 18.79 -12.66
CA LYS A 168 -6.92 20.06 -12.62
C LYS A 168 -6.17 21.25 -13.24
N ALA A 169 -4.84 21.17 -13.28
CA ALA A 169 -3.95 22.16 -13.91
C ALA A 169 -2.96 21.48 -14.88
N PRO A 170 -3.43 20.77 -15.92
CA PRO A 170 -2.60 19.89 -16.71
C PRO A 170 -1.60 20.65 -17.59
N CYS A 171 -0.33 20.24 -17.51
CA CYS A 171 0.72 20.60 -18.47
C CYS A 171 0.76 19.61 -19.65
N THR A 172 1.47 19.96 -20.72
CA THR A 172 1.59 19.10 -21.91
C THR A 172 2.75 18.11 -21.84
N LYS A 173 3.62 18.26 -20.84
CA LYS A 173 4.84 17.44 -20.71
C LYS A 173 5.01 16.98 -19.26
N ILE A 174 5.18 15.67 -19.08
CA ILE A 174 5.56 15.03 -17.81
C ILE A 174 7.06 14.75 -17.92
N CYS A 175 7.87 15.47 -17.12
CA CYS A 175 9.32 15.37 -17.15
C CYS A 175 9.82 14.42 -16.07
N ILE A 176 10.23 13.20 -16.44
CA ILE A 176 10.65 12.14 -15.52
C ILE A 176 11.96 11.48 -16.01
N PRO A 177 12.75 10.81 -15.15
CA PRO A 177 13.98 10.12 -15.57
C PRO A 177 13.69 8.76 -16.23
N HIS A 178 12.71 8.74 -17.14
CA HIS A 178 12.25 7.57 -17.88
C HIS A 178 11.68 8.02 -19.24
N ASP A 179 11.92 7.24 -20.30
CA ASP A 179 11.44 7.53 -21.65
C ASP A 179 9.94 7.23 -21.87
N GLY A 180 9.32 6.61 -20.87
CA GLY A 180 7.91 6.23 -20.89
C GLY A 180 7.62 4.88 -21.55
N SER A 181 8.60 4.21 -22.13
CA SER A 181 8.45 2.90 -22.81
C SER A 181 8.53 1.71 -21.84
N GLY A 182 8.49 0.49 -22.36
CA GLY A 182 8.69 -0.75 -21.61
C GLY A 182 7.43 -1.29 -20.93
N ALA A 183 7.62 -2.21 -19.97
CA ALA A 183 6.56 -3.03 -19.39
C ALA A 183 5.52 -2.23 -18.58
N GLY A 184 5.95 -1.14 -17.93
CA GLY A 184 5.07 -0.20 -17.24
C GLY A 184 4.61 -0.64 -15.85
N LEU A 185 3.37 -0.28 -15.52
CA LEU A 185 2.79 -0.42 -14.17
C LEU A 185 1.40 -1.05 -14.26
N ALA A 186 1.15 -2.04 -13.39
CA ALA A 186 -0.16 -2.66 -13.22
C ALA A 186 -0.98 -1.87 -12.18
N TRP A 187 -1.52 -0.73 -12.62
CA TRP A 187 -2.31 0.18 -11.78
C TRP A 187 -3.54 -0.49 -11.18
N ALA A 188 -3.77 -0.31 -9.89
CA ALA A 188 -4.93 -0.82 -9.18
C ALA A 188 -5.65 0.30 -8.41
N LYS A 189 -6.97 0.28 -8.37
CA LYS A 189 -7.74 1.23 -7.56
C LYS A 189 -7.53 0.96 -6.08
N GLN A 190 -7.18 1.98 -5.31
CA GLN A 190 -6.89 1.84 -3.88
C GLN A 190 -8.06 1.25 -3.10
N ASP A 191 -9.28 1.61 -3.45
CA ASP A 191 -10.47 1.09 -2.79
C ASP A 191 -10.68 -0.42 -3.02
N GLU A 192 -10.40 -0.92 -4.22
CA GLU A 192 -10.47 -2.35 -4.53
C GLU A 192 -9.36 -3.16 -3.82
N LEU A 193 -8.19 -2.56 -3.62
CA LEU A 193 -7.13 -3.17 -2.82
C LEU A 193 -7.55 -3.28 -1.35
N GLY A 194 -8.24 -2.28 -0.83
CA GLY A 194 -8.83 -2.31 0.51
C GLY A 194 -9.90 -3.39 0.64
N GLU A 195 -10.81 -3.50 -0.34
CA GLU A 195 -11.84 -4.55 -0.40
C GLU A 195 -11.21 -5.95 -0.42
N ALA A 196 -10.25 -6.18 -1.32
CA ALA A 196 -9.58 -7.48 -1.41
C ALA A 196 -8.83 -7.84 -0.12
N THR A 197 -8.16 -6.86 0.52
CA THR A 197 -7.49 -7.06 1.81
C THR A 197 -8.50 -7.41 2.91
N ALA A 198 -9.65 -6.75 2.96
CA ALA A 198 -10.72 -7.06 3.91
C ALA A 198 -11.25 -8.49 3.71
N ARG A 199 -11.43 -8.93 2.47
CA ARG A 199 -11.85 -10.31 2.14
C ARG A 199 -10.81 -11.34 2.59
N LEU A 200 -9.51 -11.07 2.40
CA LEU A 200 -8.44 -11.94 2.90
C LEU A 200 -8.49 -12.07 4.43
N ILE A 201 -8.67 -10.96 5.14
CA ILE A 201 -8.79 -10.95 6.61
C ILE A 201 -10.01 -11.75 7.06
N ALA A 202 -11.17 -11.53 6.45
CA ALA A 202 -12.41 -12.26 6.79
C ALA A 202 -12.30 -13.77 6.48
N GLN A 203 -11.70 -14.16 5.36
CA GLN A 203 -11.43 -15.57 5.03
C GLN A 203 -10.51 -16.22 6.05
N HIS A 204 -9.42 -15.57 6.46
CA HIS A 204 -8.54 -16.07 7.50
C HIS A 204 -9.27 -16.19 8.84
N ALA A 205 -10.07 -15.20 9.22
CA ALA A 205 -10.82 -15.21 10.47
C ALA A 205 -11.82 -16.37 10.54
N SER A 206 -12.46 -16.71 9.42
CA SER A 206 -13.43 -17.81 9.33
C SER A 206 -12.79 -19.20 9.32
N ASN A 207 -11.61 -19.35 8.72
CA ASN A 207 -10.90 -20.64 8.62
C ASN A 207 -9.37 -20.44 8.65
N PRO A 208 -8.78 -20.16 9.82
CA PRO A 208 -7.34 -19.90 9.92
C PRO A 208 -6.47 -21.05 9.42
N ALA A 209 -6.82 -22.30 9.78
CA ALA A 209 -6.03 -23.47 9.41
C ALA A 209 -6.08 -23.81 7.92
N GLY A 210 -7.20 -23.53 7.26
CA GLY A 210 -7.38 -23.75 5.81
C GLY A 210 -7.11 -22.52 4.95
N PHE A 211 -6.59 -21.44 5.52
CA PHE A 211 -6.32 -20.22 4.76
C PHE A 211 -5.18 -20.42 3.75
N PRO A 212 -5.41 -20.23 2.43
CA PRO A 212 -4.46 -20.66 1.40
C PRO A 212 -3.19 -19.82 1.33
N TYR A 213 -3.16 -18.66 1.99
CA TYR A 213 -2.06 -17.69 1.91
C TYR A 213 -1.26 -17.58 3.22
N LEU A 214 -1.35 -18.58 4.12
CA LEU A 214 -0.52 -18.63 5.32
C LEU A 214 0.96 -18.66 4.94
N ASN A 215 1.74 -17.75 5.54
CA ASN A 215 3.19 -17.63 5.36
C ASN A 215 3.60 -17.44 3.89
N LYS A 216 2.76 -16.73 3.14
CA LYS A 216 2.96 -16.45 1.71
C LYS A 216 2.85 -14.97 1.39
N THR A 217 3.44 -14.61 0.26
CA THR A 217 3.23 -13.32 -0.41
C THR A 217 2.08 -13.44 -1.42
N VAL A 218 1.21 -12.44 -1.45
CA VAL A 218 0.08 -12.32 -2.37
C VAL A 218 0.22 -10.98 -3.10
N LEU A 219 0.29 -11.00 -4.42
CA LEU A 219 0.28 -9.80 -5.25
C LEU A 219 -1.15 -9.47 -5.69
N LEU A 220 -1.61 -8.27 -5.32
CA LEU A 220 -2.88 -7.67 -5.76
C LEU A 220 -2.58 -6.63 -6.84
N SER A 221 -2.47 -7.05 -8.08
CA SER A 221 -2.18 -6.16 -9.21
C SER A 221 -3.47 -5.71 -9.91
N GLY A 222 -3.39 -4.58 -10.61
CA GLY A 222 -4.47 -4.17 -11.51
C GLY A 222 -4.62 -5.12 -12.72
N PRO A 223 -5.66 -4.91 -13.54
CA PRO A 223 -6.06 -5.89 -14.57
C PRO A 223 -5.09 -5.95 -15.75
N ARG A 224 -4.24 -4.94 -15.93
CA ARG A 224 -3.23 -4.88 -17.01
C ARG A 224 -2.10 -3.92 -16.67
N ALA A 225 -0.93 -4.16 -17.23
CA ALA A 225 0.17 -3.21 -17.20
C ALA A 225 0.00 -2.15 -18.30
N LEU A 226 0.33 -0.90 -17.97
CA LEU A 226 0.40 0.24 -18.87
C LEU A 226 1.80 0.83 -18.81
N SER A 227 2.45 1.04 -19.94
CA SER A 227 3.66 1.85 -19.98
C SER A 227 3.37 3.27 -19.47
N LEU A 228 4.39 4.03 -19.09
CA LEU A 228 4.18 5.44 -18.72
C LEU A 228 3.70 6.28 -19.91
N ASN A 229 4.06 5.89 -21.14
CA ASN A 229 3.49 6.51 -22.35
C ASN A 229 2.00 6.19 -22.52
N ASP A 230 1.56 4.94 -22.24
CA ASP A 230 0.14 4.58 -22.25
C ASP A 230 -0.62 5.32 -21.15
N THR A 231 -0.01 5.46 -19.97
CA THR A 231 -0.56 6.27 -18.86
C THR A 231 -0.76 7.73 -19.28
N ALA A 232 0.25 8.35 -19.92
CA ALA A 232 0.13 9.72 -20.47
C ALA A 232 -0.90 9.81 -21.61
N ALA A 233 -1.05 8.75 -22.42
CA ALA A 233 -2.10 8.67 -23.43
C ALA A 233 -3.50 8.62 -22.84
N VAL A 234 -3.68 7.95 -21.69
CA VAL A 234 -4.96 8.02 -20.92
C VAL A 234 -5.23 9.47 -20.50
N PHE A 235 -4.26 10.16 -19.91
CA PHE A 235 -4.45 11.57 -19.54
C PHE A 235 -4.82 12.43 -20.76
N SER A 236 -4.16 12.20 -21.90
CA SER A 236 -4.46 12.94 -23.14
C SER A 236 -5.92 12.76 -23.57
N ARG A 237 -6.43 11.53 -23.53
CA ARG A 237 -7.83 11.23 -23.89
C ARG A 237 -8.83 11.83 -22.90
N VAL A 238 -8.56 11.68 -21.61
CA VAL A 238 -9.48 12.10 -20.54
C VAL A 238 -9.56 13.62 -20.45
N LEU A 239 -8.44 14.31 -20.67
CA LEU A 239 -8.36 15.78 -20.62
C LEU A 239 -8.65 16.46 -21.95
N ASN A 240 -8.75 15.70 -23.03
CA ASN A 240 -8.82 16.22 -24.41
C ASN A 240 -7.69 17.24 -24.71
N LYS A 241 -6.48 16.93 -24.23
CA LYS A 241 -5.27 17.74 -24.39
C LYS A 241 -4.06 16.82 -24.56
N PRO A 242 -3.07 17.18 -25.40
CA PRO A 242 -1.88 16.36 -25.55
C PRO A 242 -1.04 16.37 -24.26
N VAL A 243 -0.76 15.18 -23.73
CA VAL A 243 0.16 14.95 -22.60
C VAL A 243 1.20 13.93 -23.06
N LYS A 244 2.48 14.24 -22.91
CA LYS A 244 3.58 13.38 -23.34
C LYS A 244 4.65 13.26 -22.24
N ILE A 245 5.29 12.11 -22.17
CA ILE A 245 6.50 11.93 -21.38
C ILE A 245 7.67 12.65 -22.09
N ARG A 246 8.45 13.37 -21.31
CA ARG A 246 9.77 13.88 -21.69
C ARG A 246 10.80 13.29 -20.74
N GLN A 247 11.69 12.46 -21.26
CA GLN A 247 12.81 11.96 -20.49
C GLN A 247 13.76 13.12 -20.13
N VAL A 248 14.17 13.13 -18.86
CA VAL A 248 15.13 14.08 -18.30
C VAL A 248 16.16 13.33 -17.46
N SER A 249 17.26 13.99 -17.09
CA SER A 249 18.18 13.42 -16.12
C SER A 249 17.56 13.39 -14.71
N VAL A 250 18.11 12.55 -13.80
CA VAL A 250 17.71 12.56 -12.39
C VAL A 250 17.93 13.96 -11.78
N ASP A 251 19.04 14.62 -12.11
CA ASP A 251 19.34 15.98 -11.64
C ASP A 251 18.30 17.02 -12.09
N GLU A 252 17.80 16.89 -13.31
CA GLU A 252 16.74 17.77 -13.82
C GLU A 252 15.39 17.43 -13.16
N TYR A 253 15.12 16.14 -12.93
CA TYR A 253 13.90 15.68 -12.24
C TYR A 253 13.80 16.22 -10.81
N VAL A 254 14.86 16.06 -10.01
CA VAL A 254 14.85 16.48 -8.60
C VAL A 254 14.80 17.99 -8.40
N LYS A 255 15.16 18.77 -9.42
CA LYS A 255 15.10 20.25 -9.37
C LYS A 255 13.72 20.81 -9.70
N GLN A 256 12.78 20.00 -10.18
CA GLN A 256 11.44 20.48 -10.49
C GLN A 256 10.71 20.93 -9.23
N PRO A 257 10.11 22.12 -9.18
CA PRO A 257 9.49 22.66 -7.97
C PRO A 257 8.41 21.73 -7.35
N GLN A 258 7.57 21.13 -8.20
CA GLN A 258 6.53 20.21 -7.76
C GLN A 258 7.09 18.90 -7.19
N VAL A 259 8.22 18.41 -7.70
CA VAL A 259 8.93 17.23 -7.18
C VAL A 259 9.55 17.54 -5.82
N GLN A 260 10.21 18.71 -5.71
CA GLN A 260 10.75 19.17 -4.42
C GLN A 260 9.65 19.33 -3.38
N SER A 261 8.54 19.99 -3.74
CA SER A 261 7.41 20.18 -2.83
C SER A 261 6.80 18.85 -2.37
N GLY A 262 6.65 17.87 -3.26
CA GLY A 262 6.01 16.60 -2.97
C GLY A 262 6.91 15.59 -2.24
N LEU A 263 8.24 15.71 -2.38
CA LEU A 263 9.22 14.75 -1.84
C LEU A 263 10.18 15.37 -0.81
N THR A 264 9.80 16.50 -0.20
CA THR A 264 10.54 17.10 0.91
C THR A 264 9.67 17.07 2.17
N TYR A 265 10.06 16.26 3.15
CA TYR A 265 9.38 16.13 4.44
C TYR A 265 10.34 15.55 5.49
N GLY A 266 10.01 15.69 6.77
CA GLY A 266 10.82 15.16 7.87
C GLY A 266 12.26 15.70 7.88
N GLY A 267 12.49 16.92 7.38
CA GLY A 267 13.82 17.55 7.33
C GLY A 267 14.73 17.06 6.20
N GLY A 268 14.25 16.22 5.27
CA GLY A 268 15.02 15.67 4.16
C GLY A 268 14.34 15.82 2.79
N SER A 269 15.14 15.80 1.72
CA SER A 269 14.67 15.69 0.34
C SER A 269 14.82 14.25 -0.14
N TRP A 270 13.70 13.64 -0.51
CA TRP A 270 13.63 12.21 -0.89
C TRP A 270 13.52 12.00 -2.40
N ALA A 271 13.55 13.05 -3.18
CA ALA A 271 13.42 12.97 -4.62
C ALA A 271 14.52 12.12 -5.31
N PRO A 272 15.81 12.16 -4.91
CA PRO A 272 16.82 11.28 -5.48
C PRO A 272 16.56 9.80 -5.18
N LEU A 273 16.11 9.50 -3.96
CA LEU A 273 15.78 8.12 -3.57
C LEU A 273 14.53 7.63 -4.30
N TRP A 274 13.51 8.49 -4.43
CA TRP A 274 12.31 8.17 -5.19
C TRP A 274 12.62 7.94 -6.68
N ALA A 275 13.58 8.65 -7.27
CA ALA A 275 13.95 8.51 -8.67
C ALA A 275 14.37 7.06 -9.03
N THR A 276 14.87 6.28 -8.08
CA THR A 276 15.20 4.85 -8.29
C THR A 276 13.97 3.98 -8.60
N ALA A 277 12.76 4.45 -8.28
CA ALA A 277 11.53 3.77 -8.66
C ALA A 277 11.38 3.67 -10.19
N PHE A 278 11.90 4.64 -10.94
CA PHE A 278 11.90 4.59 -12.40
C PHE A 278 12.82 3.51 -12.96
N ASP A 279 13.88 3.13 -12.21
CA ASP A 279 14.73 1.99 -12.60
C ASP A 279 13.99 0.67 -12.38
N GLY A 280 13.28 0.52 -11.25
CA GLY A 280 12.40 -0.64 -11.03
C GLY A 280 11.29 -0.75 -12.06
N ILE A 281 10.70 0.38 -12.48
CA ILE A 281 9.69 0.40 -13.56
C ILE A 281 10.30 -0.05 -14.87
N ARG A 282 11.51 0.41 -15.22
CA ARG A 282 12.24 0.01 -16.45
C ARG A 282 12.51 -1.49 -16.47
N ASP A 283 12.83 -2.07 -15.32
CA ASP A 283 13.07 -3.51 -15.16
C ASP A 283 11.77 -4.33 -15.07
N GLY A 284 10.59 -3.71 -15.14
CA GLY A 284 9.30 -4.37 -15.15
C GLY A 284 8.82 -4.86 -13.77
N GLU A 285 9.43 -4.42 -12.68
CA GLU A 285 9.10 -4.84 -11.32
C GLU A 285 7.63 -4.59 -10.96
N CYS A 286 7.00 -3.55 -11.56
CA CYS A 286 5.61 -3.16 -11.31
C CYS A 286 4.63 -3.65 -12.38
N ALA A 287 5.10 -4.39 -13.39
CA ALA A 287 4.29 -4.77 -14.54
C ALA A 287 3.64 -6.15 -14.39
N VAL A 288 3.93 -6.87 -13.32
CA VAL A 288 3.40 -8.21 -13.09
C VAL A 288 1.89 -8.13 -12.83
N VAL A 289 1.13 -8.84 -13.66
CA VAL A 289 -0.33 -8.94 -13.55
C VAL A 289 -0.71 -10.32 -13.05
N THR A 290 -1.51 -10.38 -11.99
CA THR A 290 -2.07 -11.63 -11.44
C THR A 290 -3.59 -11.57 -11.42
N PRO A 291 -4.30 -12.71 -11.54
CA PRO A 291 -5.75 -12.73 -11.45
C PRO A 291 -6.27 -12.60 -10.01
N THR A 292 -5.40 -12.43 -9.03
CA THR A 292 -5.74 -12.56 -7.60
C THR A 292 -6.70 -11.46 -7.15
N LEU A 293 -6.47 -10.20 -7.57
CA LEU A 293 -7.37 -9.09 -7.23
C LEU A 293 -8.78 -9.37 -7.75
N GLY A 294 -8.94 -9.67 -9.04
CA GLY A 294 -10.24 -9.97 -9.64
C GLY A 294 -10.95 -11.16 -8.98
N ARG A 295 -10.20 -12.23 -8.68
CA ARG A 295 -10.77 -13.40 -7.95
C ARG A 295 -11.28 -13.03 -6.56
N LEU A 296 -10.54 -12.23 -5.81
CA LEU A 296 -10.97 -11.78 -4.48
C LEU A 296 -12.17 -10.84 -4.57
N LEU A 297 -12.22 -9.95 -5.54
CA LEU A 297 -13.36 -9.04 -5.76
C LEU A 297 -14.60 -9.76 -6.29
N GLY A 298 -14.45 -10.90 -6.98
CA GLY A 298 -15.54 -11.56 -7.70
C GLY A 298 -16.02 -10.80 -8.94
N ARG A 299 -15.21 -9.87 -9.42
CA ARG A 299 -15.42 -9.05 -10.62
C ARG A 299 -14.09 -8.60 -11.22
N GLU A 300 -14.12 -8.09 -12.45
CA GLU A 300 -12.95 -7.43 -13.03
C GLU A 300 -12.57 -6.18 -12.24
N PRO A 301 -11.28 -5.97 -11.94
CA PRO A 301 -10.80 -4.73 -11.31
C PRO A 301 -11.01 -3.52 -12.22
N GLU A 302 -11.25 -2.37 -11.61
CA GLU A 302 -11.43 -1.11 -12.34
C GLU A 302 -10.17 -0.73 -13.12
N THR A 303 -10.36 -0.22 -14.34
CA THR A 303 -9.24 0.20 -15.18
C THR A 303 -8.68 1.54 -14.72
N PHE A 304 -7.38 1.79 -14.99
CA PHE A 304 -6.75 3.08 -14.73
C PHE A 304 -7.56 4.25 -15.30
N GLU A 305 -8.02 4.14 -16.56
CA GLU A 305 -8.79 5.21 -17.21
C GLU A 305 -10.12 5.48 -16.50
N THR A 306 -10.82 4.45 -16.05
CA THR A 306 -12.10 4.60 -15.33
C THR A 306 -11.89 5.35 -14.02
N THR A 307 -10.89 4.98 -13.24
CA THR A 307 -10.57 5.68 -11.99
C THR A 307 -10.17 7.13 -12.22
N ILE A 308 -9.31 7.42 -13.24
CA ILE A 308 -8.91 8.80 -13.57
C ILE A 308 -10.12 9.66 -13.97
N ARG A 309 -11.07 9.11 -14.74
CA ARG A 309 -12.33 9.83 -15.09
C ARG A 309 -13.15 10.16 -13.85
N SER A 310 -13.26 9.22 -12.92
CA SER A 310 -13.97 9.42 -11.65
C SER A 310 -13.31 10.52 -10.80
N MET A 311 -11.97 10.54 -10.73
CA MET A 311 -11.20 11.56 -9.98
C MET A 311 -11.39 12.99 -10.55
N LEU A 312 -11.67 13.13 -11.83
CA LEU A 312 -11.95 14.44 -12.44
C LEU A 312 -13.38 14.92 -12.20
N SER A 313 -14.30 13.99 -11.91
CA SER A 313 -15.71 14.31 -11.67
C SER A 313 -16.01 14.60 -10.20
N SER A 314 -15.03 14.37 -9.32
CA SER A 314 -15.09 14.62 -7.87
C SER A 314 -14.50 15.99 -7.51
#